data_b63b477c13b0ebf59a701d52cf58896f
#
_entry.id   b63b477c13b0ebf59a701d52cf58896f
#
_cell.length_a   1.000
_cell.length_b   1.000
_cell.length_c   1.000
_cell.angle_alpha   90.00
_cell.angle_beta   90.00
_cell.angle_gamma   90.00
#
_symmetry.space_group_name_H-M   'P 1'
#
loop_
_entity.id
_entity.type
_entity.pdbx_description
1 polymer ?
#
loop_
_entity_poly.entity_id
_entity_poly.type
_entity_poly.pdbx_seq_one_letter_code
_entity_poly.pdbx_strand_id
1 'polypeptide(L)'
;MEEITDPRVFLVVVDETEELQIAVHYAARRAAHTGGRVALLYVIEPSELQTWIAIENLAREERREEAEQLMQRLCEEILPIAGSMPIVYIREGPRRDELLALINEDPSISILVLAAGTGPEGPGPLISYLTGKPAARLRIPITIVPGSLTMEQLDAVS
;
A
#
# COMPACT_ATOMS: atom_id res chain seq x y z
N MET A 1 1.87 -29.55 19.38
CA MET A 1 2.82 -28.86 18.48
C MET A 1 2.09 -27.71 17.81
N GLU A 2 2.42 -26.49 18.18
CA GLU A 2 1.81 -25.33 17.56
C GLU A 2 2.33 -25.19 16.13
N GLU A 3 1.43 -25.19 15.16
CA GLU A 3 1.78 -24.79 13.80
C GLU A 3 2.18 -23.31 13.86
N ILE A 4 3.45 -23.05 13.59
CA ILE A 4 3.92 -21.68 13.37
C ILE A 4 3.36 -21.27 12.01
N THR A 5 2.19 -20.69 12.02
CA THR A 5 1.64 -20.07 10.82
C THR A 5 2.36 -18.75 10.63
N ASP A 6 3.02 -18.56 9.50
CA ASP A 6 3.63 -17.28 9.19
C ASP A 6 2.57 -16.17 9.29
N PRO A 7 2.90 -15.03 9.93
CA PRO A 7 1.95 -13.95 10.07
C PRO A 7 1.55 -13.41 8.69
N ARG A 8 0.27 -13.11 8.53
CA ARG A 8 -0.23 -12.47 7.31
C ARG A 8 0.32 -11.05 7.20
N VAL A 9 0.79 -10.70 6.02
CA VAL A 9 1.25 -9.35 5.72
C VAL A 9 0.31 -8.70 4.73
N PHE A 10 -0.33 -7.63 5.16
CA PHE A 10 -1.28 -6.84 4.36
C PHE A 10 -0.53 -5.66 3.75
N LEU A 11 -0.33 -5.71 2.43
CA LEU A 11 0.36 -4.65 1.71
C LEU A 11 -0.60 -3.55 1.29
N VAL A 12 -0.27 -2.30 1.63
CA VAL A 12 -0.98 -1.10 1.19
C VAL A 12 -0.04 -0.26 0.34
N VAL A 13 -0.50 0.16 -0.84
CA VAL A 13 0.23 1.12 -1.68
C VAL A 13 -0.13 2.52 -1.22
N VAL A 14 0.87 3.27 -0.77
CA VAL A 14 0.69 4.63 -0.29
C VAL A 14 0.70 5.60 -1.46
N ASP A 15 -0.36 6.38 -1.60
CA ASP A 15 -0.53 7.39 -2.62
C ASP A 15 -1.11 8.67 -2.01
N GLU A 16 -1.45 9.64 -2.85
CA GLU A 16 -2.00 10.93 -2.43
C GLU A 16 -3.53 10.96 -2.50
N THR A 17 -4.19 9.82 -2.63
CA THR A 17 -5.65 9.76 -2.72
C THR A 17 -6.32 9.90 -1.35
N GLU A 18 -7.56 10.37 -1.35
CA GLU A 18 -8.38 10.45 -0.14
C GLU A 18 -8.70 9.07 0.42
N GLU A 19 -8.77 8.05 -0.43
CA GLU A 19 -9.08 6.68 -0.07
C GLU A 19 -7.94 5.96 0.67
N LEU A 20 -6.75 6.53 0.71
CA LEU A 20 -5.61 5.92 1.40
C LEU A 20 -5.92 5.58 2.85
N GLN A 21 -6.56 6.48 3.58
CA GLN A 21 -6.90 6.27 4.99
C GLN A 21 -7.86 5.09 5.18
N ILE A 22 -8.74 4.85 4.23
CA ILE A 22 -9.65 3.70 4.21
C ILE A 22 -8.85 2.40 4.10
N ALA A 23 -7.93 2.32 3.14
CA ALA A 23 -7.07 1.15 2.95
C ALA A 23 -6.19 0.89 4.17
N VAL A 24 -5.57 1.94 4.71
CA VAL A 24 -4.68 1.85 5.88
C VAL A 24 -5.45 1.36 7.11
N HIS A 25 -6.60 1.94 7.38
CA HIS A 25 -7.42 1.57 8.54
C HIS A 25 -7.88 0.11 8.44
N TYR A 26 -8.39 -0.29 7.28
CA TYR A 26 -8.81 -1.67 7.03
C TYR A 26 -7.64 -2.65 7.24
N ALA A 27 -6.50 -2.38 6.62
CA ALA A 27 -5.33 -3.26 6.73
C ALA A 27 -4.83 -3.37 8.18
N ALA A 28 -4.80 -2.26 8.92
CA ALA A 28 -4.37 -2.24 10.32
C ALA A 28 -5.29 -3.08 11.20
N ARG A 29 -6.60 -2.97 11.02
CA ARG A 29 -7.56 -3.78 11.77
C ARG A 29 -7.49 -5.26 11.40
N ARG A 30 -7.30 -5.57 10.12
CA ARG A 30 -7.11 -6.97 9.69
C ARG A 30 -5.83 -7.55 10.28
N ALA A 31 -4.75 -6.78 10.31
CA ALA A 31 -3.51 -7.20 10.96
C ALA A 31 -3.74 -7.52 12.45
N ALA A 32 -4.44 -6.64 13.16
CA ALA A 32 -4.77 -6.87 14.57
C ALA A 32 -5.58 -8.16 14.79
N HIS A 33 -6.60 -8.38 13.98
CA HIS A 33 -7.50 -9.54 14.13
C HIS A 33 -6.89 -10.88 13.70
N THR A 34 -5.81 -10.83 12.89
CA THR A 34 -5.17 -12.06 12.39
C THR A 34 -3.81 -12.35 13.02
N GLY A 35 -3.33 -11.46 13.89
CA GLY A 35 -1.96 -11.53 14.40
C GLY A 35 -0.92 -11.21 13.33
N GLY A 36 -1.31 -10.53 12.26
CA GLY A 36 -0.46 -10.18 11.13
C GLY A 36 0.20 -8.82 11.25
N ARG A 37 0.70 -8.33 10.13
CA ARG A 37 1.37 -7.03 10.02
C ARG A 37 0.89 -6.26 8.80
N VAL A 38 1.01 -4.95 8.86
CA VAL A 38 0.85 -4.08 7.70
C VAL A 38 2.22 -3.88 7.04
N ALA A 39 2.25 -3.89 5.72
CA ALA A 39 3.38 -3.41 4.93
C ALA A 39 2.92 -2.21 4.10
N LEU A 40 3.74 -1.20 4.02
CA LEU A 40 3.48 0.02 3.26
C LEU A 40 4.47 0.13 2.12
N LEU A 41 3.99 0.37 0.92
CA LEU A 41 4.82 0.63 -0.25
C LEU A 41 4.56 2.05 -0.75
N TYR A 42 5.61 2.85 -0.81
CA TYR A 42 5.63 4.12 -1.50
C TYR A 42 6.54 4.03 -2.72
N VAL A 43 6.02 4.38 -3.90
CA VAL A 43 6.80 4.37 -5.13
C VAL A 43 7.02 5.81 -5.59
N ILE A 44 8.28 6.21 -5.64
CA ILE A 44 8.70 7.48 -6.21
C ILE A 44 8.79 7.29 -7.73
N GLU A 45 7.85 7.89 -8.46
CA GLU A 45 7.88 7.81 -9.92
C GLU A 45 8.91 8.79 -10.48
N PRO A 46 9.67 8.40 -11.52
CA PRO A 46 10.62 9.32 -12.14
C PRO A 46 9.88 10.49 -12.78
N SER A 47 10.50 11.67 -12.68
CA SER A 47 9.98 12.87 -13.32
C SER A 47 10.08 12.74 -14.83
N GLU A 48 8.99 13.06 -15.56
CA GLU A 48 9.00 13.08 -17.03
C GLU A 48 9.84 14.23 -17.60
N LEU A 49 10.13 15.26 -16.79
CA LEU A 49 10.90 16.43 -17.20
C LEU A 49 12.34 16.33 -16.72
N GLN A 50 13.16 15.56 -17.45
CA GLN A 50 14.60 15.45 -17.20
C GLN A 50 15.34 16.56 -17.94
N THR A 51 15.38 17.76 -17.36
CA THR A 51 16.14 18.87 -17.98
C THR A 51 17.58 18.97 -17.50
N TRP A 52 17.88 18.60 -16.26
CA TRP A 52 19.21 18.69 -15.66
C TRP A 52 19.41 17.59 -14.61
N ILE A 53 20.53 16.84 -14.72
CA ILE A 53 20.84 15.74 -13.77
C ILE A 53 20.92 16.23 -12.33
N ALA A 54 21.53 17.39 -12.08
CA ALA A 54 21.67 17.95 -10.74
C ALA A 54 20.32 18.32 -10.12
N ILE A 55 19.42 18.91 -10.91
CA ILE A 55 18.07 19.27 -10.48
C ILE A 55 17.23 18.00 -10.23
N GLU A 56 17.37 17.01 -11.10
CA GLU A 56 16.68 15.73 -10.94
C GLU A 56 17.12 15.01 -9.66
N ASN A 57 18.41 14.99 -9.35
CA ASN A 57 18.92 14.38 -8.14
C ASN A 57 18.42 15.09 -6.87
N LEU A 58 18.39 16.44 -6.89
CA LEU A 58 17.87 17.21 -5.77
C LEU A 58 16.37 16.96 -5.57
N ALA A 59 15.60 16.96 -6.63
CA ALA A 59 14.17 16.67 -6.60
C ALA A 59 13.88 15.26 -6.11
N ARG A 60 14.72 14.29 -6.49
CA ARG A 60 14.63 12.90 -6.01
C ARG A 60 14.88 12.81 -4.52
N GLU A 61 15.89 13.48 -4.00
CA GLU A 61 16.21 13.52 -2.57
C GLU A 61 15.07 14.14 -1.77
N GLU A 62 14.51 15.24 -2.25
CA GLU A 62 13.36 15.89 -1.61
C GLU A 62 12.12 14.98 -1.57
N ARG A 63 11.82 14.30 -2.67
CA ARG A 63 10.70 13.35 -2.74
C ARG A 63 10.91 12.17 -1.80
N ARG A 64 12.15 11.69 -1.68
CA ARG A 64 12.49 10.61 -0.77
C ARG A 64 12.31 11.02 0.68
N GLU A 65 12.74 12.22 1.05
CA GLU A 65 12.53 12.76 2.40
C GLU A 65 11.04 12.92 2.72
N GLU A 66 10.25 13.43 1.78
CA GLU A 66 8.80 13.55 1.93
C GLU A 66 8.14 12.19 2.10
N ALA A 67 8.57 11.19 1.32
CA ALA A 67 8.10 9.82 1.44
C ALA A 67 8.42 9.22 2.80
N GLU A 68 9.64 9.39 3.30
CA GLU A 68 10.06 8.90 4.61
C GLU A 68 9.25 9.53 5.74
N GLN A 69 8.99 10.84 5.67
CA GLN A 69 8.18 11.55 6.65
C GLN A 69 6.72 11.07 6.63
N LEU A 70 6.14 10.89 5.45
CA LEU A 70 4.79 10.36 5.32
C LEU A 70 4.68 8.95 5.88
N MET A 71 5.65 8.09 5.56
CA MET A 71 5.69 6.71 6.07
C MET A 71 5.80 6.68 7.58
N GLN A 72 6.61 7.58 8.17
CA GLN A 72 6.73 7.68 9.62
C GLN A 72 5.38 8.05 10.27
N ARG A 73 4.67 9.02 9.71
CA ARG A 73 3.35 9.40 10.22
C ARG A 73 2.35 8.26 10.13
N LEU A 74 2.34 7.54 9.01
CA LEU A 74 1.46 6.37 8.85
C LEU A 74 1.81 5.26 9.83
N CYS A 75 3.07 4.99 10.08
CA CYS A 75 3.50 4.02 11.08
C CYS A 75 3.00 4.38 12.48
N GLU A 76 3.05 5.66 12.85
CA GLU A 76 2.53 6.15 14.13
C GLU A 76 1.01 5.98 14.25
N GLU A 77 0.28 6.17 13.15
CA GLU A 77 -1.17 5.94 13.10
C GLU A 77 -1.54 4.46 13.16
N ILE A 78 -0.76 3.61 12.50
CA ILE A 78 -1.04 2.18 12.37
C ILE A 78 -0.71 1.40 13.64
N LEU A 79 0.40 1.73 14.30
CA LEU A 79 0.88 0.97 15.45
C LEU A 79 -0.17 0.74 16.54
N PRO A 80 -0.92 1.76 17.00
CA PRO A 80 -1.94 1.54 18.03
C PRO A 80 -3.12 0.67 17.56
N ILE A 81 -3.39 0.63 16.27
CA ILE A 81 -4.50 -0.15 15.71
C ILE A 81 -4.04 -1.59 15.44
N ALA A 82 -2.93 -1.76 14.75
CA ALA A 82 -2.42 -3.07 14.33
C ALA A 82 -1.72 -3.84 15.44
N GLY A 83 -1.18 -3.14 16.44
CA GLY A 83 -0.42 -3.75 17.53
C GLY A 83 1.04 -4.05 17.20
N SER A 84 1.50 -3.73 15.99
CA SER A 84 2.89 -3.90 15.57
C SER A 84 3.28 -2.83 14.57
N MET A 85 4.59 -2.56 14.49
CA MET A 85 5.13 -1.60 13.52
C MET A 85 4.99 -2.13 12.10
N PRO A 86 4.53 -1.29 11.16
CA PRO A 86 4.51 -1.67 9.74
C PRO A 86 5.91 -1.89 9.17
N ILE A 87 5.97 -2.76 8.17
CA ILE A 87 7.14 -2.87 7.30
C ILE A 87 7.03 -1.77 6.25
N VAL A 88 8.11 -1.04 6.00
CA VAL A 88 8.11 0.09 5.07
C VAL A 88 9.00 -0.20 3.88
N TYR A 89 8.46 -0.02 2.68
CA TYR A 89 9.20 -0.12 1.42
C TYR A 89 9.08 1.20 0.68
N ILE A 90 10.21 1.77 0.28
CA ILE A 90 10.28 2.94 -0.59
C ILE A 90 11.07 2.52 -1.82
N ARG A 91 10.43 2.62 -2.99
CA ARG A 91 11.03 2.23 -4.26
C ARG A 91 10.93 3.35 -5.27
N GLU A 92 11.75 3.30 -6.30
CA GLU A 92 11.77 4.26 -7.41
C GLU A 92 11.50 3.51 -8.72
N GLY A 93 10.60 4.05 -9.53
CA GLY A 93 10.27 3.48 -10.82
C GLY A 93 8.77 3.63 -11.17
N PRO A 94 8.30 2.97 -12.21
CA PRO A 94 6.87 2.92 -12.50
C PRO A 94 6.11 2.19 -11.39
N ARG A 95 5.05 2.81 -10.88
CA ARG A 95 4.32 2.29 -9.72
C ARG A 95 3.86 0.84 -9.89
N ARG A 96 3.25 0.52 -11.01
CA ARG A 96 2.75 -0.84 -11.29
C ARG A 96 3.85 -1.87 -11.31
N ASP A 97 4.96 -1.55 -11.95
CA ASP A 97 6.10 -2.47 -12.10
C ASP A 97 6.78 -2.71 -10.74
N GLU A 98 6.96 -1.67 -9.95
CA GLU A 98 7.57 -1.79 -8.63
C GLU A 98 6.69 -2.55 -7.65
N LEU A 99 5.38 -2.36 -7.73
CA LEU A 99 4.42 -3.12 -6.92
C LEU A 99 4.49 -4.62 -7.24
N LEU A 100 4.45 -4.97 -8.51
CA LEU A 100 4.52 -6.38 -8.93
C LEU A 100 5.87 -7.00 -8.59
N ALA A 101 6.96 -6.25 -8.77
CA ALA A 101 8.30 -6.70 -8.39
C ALA A 101 8.38 -6.99 -6.90
N LEU A 102 7.86 -6.10 -6.05
CA LEU A 102 7.87 -6.31 -4.60
C LEU A 102 7.08 -7.56 -4.20
N ILE A 103 5.90 -7.74 -4.75
CA ILE A 103 5.06 -8.92 -4.45
C ILE A 103 5.81 -10.22 -4.82
N ASN A 104 6.53 -10.22 -5.94
CA ASN A 104 7.29 -11.39 -6.37
C ASN A 104 8.58 -11.60 -5.58
N GLU A 105 9.22 -10.55 -5.12
CA GLU A 105 10.47 -10.62 -4.35
C GLU A 105 10.27 -11.00 -2.90
N ASP A 106 9.17 -10.58 -2.29
CA ASP A 106 8.89 -10.81 -0.87
C ASP A 106 7.73 -11.80 -0.67
N PRO A 107 8.03 -13.09 -0.47
CA PRO A 107 6.99 -14.10 -0.29
C PRO A 107 6.19 -13.96 1.01
N SER A 108 6.62 -13.12 1.95
CA SER A 108 5.88 -12.89 3.18
C SER A 108 4.63 -12.05 2.97
N ILE A 109 4.56 -11.28 1.89
CA ILE A 109 3.37 -10.49 1.54
C ILE A 109 2.25 -11.45 1.11
N SER A 110 1.13 -11.35 1.81
CA SER A 110 0.04 -12.33 1.67
C SER A 110 -1.20 -11.77 0.97
N ILE A 111 -1.47 -10.48 1.12
CA ILE A 111 -2.70 -9.85 0.63
C ILE A 111 -2.37 -8.42 0.22
N LEU A 112 -2.88 -7.99 -0.93
CA LEU A 112 -2.83 -6.60 -1.35
C LEU A 112 -4.16 -5.91 -1.00
N VAL A 113 -4.12 -4.80 -0.29
CA VAL A 113 -5.28 -4.01 0.10
C VAL A 113 -5.31 -2.70 -0.67
N LEU A 114 -6.37 -2.46 -1.41
CA LEU A 114 -6.58 -1.24 -2.18
C LEU A 114 -7.93 -0.64 -1.84
N ALA A 115 -8.03 0.67 -1.75
CA ALA A 115 -9.29 1.37 -1.62
C ALA A 115 -9.76 1.90 -2.96
N ALA A 116 -11.04 1.70 -3.27
CA ALA A 116 -11.62 2.15 -4.52
C ALA A 116 -12.04 3.62 -4.44
N GLY A 117 -11.65 4.42 -5.42
CA GLY A 117 -12.11 5.79 -5.56
C GLY A 117 -13.62 5.87 -5.77
N THR A 118 -14.22 6.96 -5.31
CA THR A 118 -15.66 7.18 -5.36
C THR A 118 -16.09 8.18 -6.44
N GLY A 119 -15.11 8.76 -7.13
CA GLY A 119 -15.36 9.76 -8.17
C GLY A 119 -15.80 9.17 -9.51
N PRO A 120 -16.18 10.04 -10.47
CA PRO A 120 -16.62 9.60 -11.80
C PRO A 120 -15.53 8.95 -12.65
N GLU A 121 -14.26 9.11 -12.26
CA GLU A 121 -13.10 8.48 -12.94
C GLU A 121 -13.00 6.99 -12.68
N GLY A 122 -13.82 6.44 -11.80
CA GLY A 122 -13.80 5.01 -11.44
C GLY A 122 -12.92 4.70 -10.23
N PRO A 123 -12.59 3.41 -10.03
CA PRO A 123 -11.96 2.96 -8.79
C PRO A 123 -10.49 3.35 -8.65
N GLY A 124 -9.85 3.79 -9.71
CA GLY A 124 -8.45 4.18 -9.72
C GLY A 124 -7.60 3.32 -10.65
N PRO A 125 -6.41 3.84 -11.07
CA PRO A 125 -5.59 3.19 -12.09
C PRO A 125 -5.00 1.84 -11.65
N LEU A 126 -4.63 1.68 -10.39
CA LEU A 126 -4.10 0.40 -9.91
C LEU A 126 -5.18 -0.67 -9.90
N ILE A 127 -6.36 -0.37 -9.39
CA ILE A 127 -7.48 -1.34 -9.38
C ILE A 127 -7.86 -1.72 -10.79
N SER A 128 -8.01 -0.74 -11.69
CA SER A 128 -8.36 -0.99 -13.09
C SER A 128 -7.32 -1.86 -13.80
N TYR A 129 -6.04 -1.64 -13.54
CA TYR A 129 -4.96 -2.44 -14.10
C TYR A 129 -4.92 -3.85 -13.53
N LEU A 130 -4.94 -3.98 -12.20
CA LEU A 130 -4.73 -5.26 -11.51
C LEU A 130 -5.92 -6.21 -11.63
N THR A 131 -7.12 -5.69 -11.83
CA THR A 131 -8.33 -6.52 -12.04
C THR A 131 -8.52 -6.95 -13.48
N GLY A 132 -7.67 -6.48 -14.40
CA GLY A 132 -7.62 -6.94 -15.78
C GLY A 132 -6.77 -8.21 -15.94
N LYS A 133 -6.03 -8.31 -17.04
CA LYS A 133 -5.18 -9.47 -17.35
C LYS A 133 -4.18 -9.86 -16.27
N PRO A 134 -3.52 -8.90 -15.57
CA PRO A 134 -2.57 -9.25 -14.51
C PRO A 134 -3.17 -10.02 -13.34
N ALA A 135 -4.47 -9.90 -13.09
CA ALA A 135 -5.14 -10.59 -11.99
C ALA A 135 -4.92 -12.11 -12.02
N ALA A 136 -4.89 -12.71 -13.22
CA ALA A 136 -4.69 -14.15 -13.39
C ALA A 136 -3.26 -14.61 -13.02
N ARG A 137 -2.32 -13.68 -12.89
CA ARG A 137 -0.90 -13.97 -12.62
C ARG A 137 -0.42 -13.49 -11.26
N LEU A 138 -1.29 -12.86 -10.50
CA LEU A 138 -0.94 -12.41 -9.15
C LEU A 138 -0.77 -13.61 -8.22
N ARG A 139 0.31 -13.59 -7.45
CA ARG A 139 0.59 -14.63 -6.46
C ARG A 139 -0.32 -14.54 -5.23
N ILE A 140 -0.89 -13.36 -4.96
CA ILE A 140 -1.67 -13.07 -3.77
C ILE A 140 -3.04 -12.51 -4.12
N PRO A 141 -4.04 -12.67 -3.24
CA PRO A 141 -5.34 -12.05 -3.44
C PRO A 141 -5.28 -10.53 -3.28
N ILE A 142 -6.26 -9.86 -3.90
CA ILE A 142 -6.49 -8.43 -3.74
C ILE A 142 -7.78 -8.24 -2.95
N THR A 143 -7.73 -7.44 -1.90
CA THR A 143 -8.92 -6.96 -1.21
C THR A 143 -9.18 -5.53 -1.64
N ILE A 144 -10.33 -5.30 -2.24
CA ILE A 144 -10.76 -3.96 -2.67
C ILE A 144 -11.77 -3.44 -1.67
N VAL A 145 -11.41 -2.37 -0.98
CA VAL A 145 -12.26 -1.73 0.04
C VAL A 145 -12.99 -0.55 -0.61
N PRO A 146 -14.33 -0.51 -0.55
CA PRO A 146 -15.05 0.65 -1.07
C PRO A 146 -14.64 1.94 -0.34
N GLY A 147 -14.21 2.95 -1.09
CA GLY A 147 -13.74 4.22 -0.54
C GLY A 147 -14.82 5.06 0.14
N SER A 148 -16.10 4.69 -0.03
CA SER A 148 -17.23 5.35 0.59
C SER A 148 -17.58 4.84 1.99
N LEU A 149 -16.92 3.79 2.47
CA LEU A 149 -17.22 3.24 3.80
C LEU A 149 -16.85 4.24 4.89
N THR A 150 -17.73 4.35 5.89
CA THR A 150 -17.43 5.10 7.12
C THR A 150 -16.50 4.28 8.01
N MET A 151 -15.89 4.92 9.01
CA MET A 151 -15.07 4.20 9.99
C MET A 151 -15.87 3.12 10.73
N GLU A 152 -17.12 3.41 11.06
CA GLU A 152 -18.00 2.42 11.69
C GLU A 152 -18.24 1.20 10.78
N GLN A 153 -18.50 1.45 9.49
CA GLN A 153 -18.66 0.36 8.52
C GLN A 153 -17.38 -0.43 8.32
N LEU A 154 -16.22 0.25 8.27
CA LEU A 154 -14.92 -0.41 8.21
C LEU A 154 -14.67 -1.32 9.39
N ASP A 155 -14.97 -0.83 10.60
CA ASP A 155 -14.79 -1.59 11.82
C ASP A 155 -15.67 -2.85 11.83
N ALA A 156 -16.86 -2.77 11.25
CA ALA A 156 -17.77 -3.90 11.16
C ALA A 156 -17.29 -5.02 10.21
N VAL A 157 -16.51 -4.69 9.18
CA VAL A 157 -16.06 -5.63 8.13
C VAL A 157 -14.57 -5.98 8.20
N SER A 158 -13.85 -5.41 9.09
CA SER A 158 -12.41 -5.66 9.24
C SER A 158 -12.10 -6.43 10.53
#